data_c6be77ea419e0f6db3c3675811a78108
#
_entry.id   c6be77ea419e0f6db3c3675811a78108
#
_cell.length_a   1.000
_cell.length_b   1.000
_cell.length_c   1.000
_cell.angle_alpha   90.00
_cell.angle_beta   90.00
_cell.angle_gamma   90.00
#
_symmetry.space_group_name_H-M   'P 1'
#
loop_
_entity.id
_entity.type
_entity.pdbx_description
1 polymer ?
#
loop_
_entity_poly.entity_id
_entity_poly.type
_entity_poly.pdbx_seq_one_letter_code
_entity_poly.pdbx_strand_id
1 'polypeptide(L)'
;METGWPNCPRYFRSNYENLKNKFSGAESIENNWSQSFQDMFVLTMLDGKKNGVYVEIGADQPRVISNTYLLEKEFDWMGVSFELDGDKVSYYNTIRRNQCICADATEFDYKFLFDQRNYPKQIDYLQLDIDPAEGTLAALKKLPLDDYRFSTITYETDVYSSGADI
;
A
#
# COMPACT_ATOMS: atom_id res chain seq x y z
N MET A 1 18.89 13.91 0.76
CA MET A 1 18.55 12.50 1.02
C MET A 1 17.44 12.52 2.07
N GLU A 2 16.22 12.19 1.66
CA GLU A 2 15.11 12.00 2.62
C GLU A 2 15.43 10.74 3.42
N THR A 3 15.85 10.94 4.65
CA THR A 3 16.08 9.83 5.57
C THR A 3 14.72 9.28 5.97
N GLY A 4 14.36 8.11 5.48
CA GLY A 4 13.23 7.37 6.02
C GLY A 4 13.39 7.16 7.54
N TRP A 5 12.38 6.62 8.18
CA TRP A 5 12.42 6.30 9.61
C TRP A 5 13.72 5.59 9.95
N PRO A 6 14.47 6.08 10.96
CA PRO A 6 15.87 5.68 11.20
C PRO A 6 16.08 4.19 11.49
N ASN A 7 15.02 3.45 11.79
CA ASN A 7 15.08 2.03 12.15
C ASN A 7 14.36 1.11 11.14
N CYS A 8 13.88 1.63 10.00
CA CYS A 8 13.23 0.78 9.01
C CYS A 8 14.26 0.05 8.16
N PRO A 9 14.10 -1.26 7.94
CA PRO A 9 14.94 -1.99 7.02
C PRO A 9 14.77 -1.43 5.60
N ARG A 10 15.89 -1.29 4.88
CA ARG A 10 15.94 -0.76 3.52
C ARG A 10 16.60 -1.75 2.58
N TYR A 11 15.96 -1.92 1.44
CA TYR A 11 16.57 -2.55 0.29
C TYR A 11 17.27 -1.48 -0.55
N PHE A 12 18.47 -1.78 -0.98
CA PHE A 12 19.18 -1.02 -1.99
C PHE A 12 19.62 -1.98 -3.08
N ARG A 13 19.77 -1.50 -4.33
CA ARG A 13 20.24 -2.33 -5.44
C ARG A 13 21.52 -3.12 -5.11
N SER A 14 22.41 -2.52 -4.32
CA SER A 14 23.64 -3.19 -3.87
C SER A 14 23.41 -4.45 -3.01
N ASN A 15 22.20 -4.61 -2.45
CA ASN A 15 21.84 -5.80 -1.67
C ASN A 15 21.09 -6.85 -2.50
N TYR A 16 20.92 -6.65 -3.80
CA TYR A 16 20.16 -7.58 -4.64
C TYR A 16 20.59 -9.05 -4.47
N GLU A 17 21.90 -9.28 -4.42
CA GLU A 17 22.42 -10.65 -4.27
C GLU A 17 22.03 -11.31 -2.93
N ASN A 18 21.73 -10.50 -1.91
CA ASN A 18 21.34 -10.93 -0.57
C ASN A 18 19.83 -11.09 -0.40
N LEU A 19 19.01 -10.75 -1.41
CA LEU A 19 17.58 -10.98 -1.34
C LEU A 19 17.29 -12.47 -1.19
N LYS A 20 16.55 -12.82 -0.14
CA LYS A 20 16.10 -14.19 0.11
C LYS A 20 15.19 -14.71 -1.00
N ASN A 21 14.28 -13.86 -1.48
CA ASN A 21 13.36 -14.18 -2.56
C ASN A 21 13.52 -13.12 -3.65
N LYS A 22 14.02 -13.53 -4.81
CA LYS A 22 14.16 -12.69 -5.99
C LYS A 22 12.88 -12.73 -6.81
N PHE A 23 12.58 -11.64 -7.48
CA PHE A 23 11.43 -11.50 -8.39
C PHE A 23 11.84 -10.70 -9.62
N SER A 24 11.04 -10.75 -10.68
CA SER A 24 11.32 -10.03 -11.93
C SER A 24 11.47 -8.53 -11.71
N GLY A 25 12.61 -7.96 -12.09
CA GLY A 25 12.91 -6.52 -11.95
C GLY A 25 13.53 -6.12 -10.61
N ALA A 26 13.70 -7.03 -9.65
CA ALA A 26 14.32 -6.72 -8.36
C ALA A 26 15.74 -6.15 -8.50
N GLU A 27 16.47 -6.58 -9.53
CA GLU A 27 17.82 -6.11 -9.84
C GLU A 27 17.89 -4.63 -10.26
N SER A 28 16.76 -4.04 -10.66
CA SER A 28 16.70 -2.65 -11.11
C SER A 28 16.23 -1.69 -10.02
N ILE A 29 15.66 -2.18 -8.92
CA ILE A 29 15.12 -1.35 -7.84
C ILE A 29 16.28 -0.66 -7.10
N GLU A 30 16.27 0.67 -7.09
CA GLU A 30 17.27 1.45 -6.34
C GLU A 30 17.06 1.35 -4.83
N ASN A 31 15.81 1.40 -4.39
CA ASN A 31 15.43 1.48 -2.98
C ASN A 31 13.95 1.13 -2.80
N ASN A 32 13.58 0.49 -1.68
CA ASN A 32 12.19 0.38 -1.25
C ASN A 32 11.74 1.63 -0.49
N TRP A 33 10.43 1.82 -0.35
CA TRP A 33 9.85 3.02 0.27
C TRP A 33 8.97 2.72 1.48
N SER A 34 8.41 1.52 1.56
CA SER A 34 7.57 1.10 2.69
C SER A 34 8.35 1.01 4.01
N GLN A 35 7.62 1.09 5.11
CA GLN A 35 8.18 1.06 6.45
C GLN A 35 8.79 -0.32 6.81
N SER A 36 8.12 -1.40 6.41
CA SER A 36 8.47 -2.78 6.77
C SER A 36 8.52 -3.73 5.58
N PHE A 37 9.04 -3.27 4.43
CA PHE A 37 9.14 -4.04 3.19
C PHE A 37 7.80 -4.48 2.57
N GLN A 38 6.69 -3.83 2.88
CA GLN A 38 5.40 -4.20 2.30
C GLN A 38 5.42 -4.12 0.76
N ASP A 39 6.04 -3.09 0.18
CA ASP A 39 6.24 -2.94 -1.25
C ASP A 39 7.06 -4.08 -1.86
N MET A 40 8.17 -4.46 -1.24
CA MET A 40 9.01 -5.58 -1.68
C MET A 40 8.30 -6.93 -1.47
N PHE A 41 7.50 -7.07 -0.41
CA PHE A 41 6.69 -8.26 -0.16
C PHE A 41 5.67 -8.47 -1.28
N VAL A 42 4.92 -7.43 -1.64
CA VAL A 42 3.92 -7.48 -2.72
C VAL A 42 4.57 -7.86 -4.06
N LEU A 43 5.70 -7.24 -4.40
CA LEU A 43 6.44 -7.57 -5.62
C LEU A 43 6.96 -9.01 -5.61
N THR A 44 7.41 -9.51 -4.45
CA THR A 44 7.81 -10.91 -4.30
C THR A 44 6.64 -11.86 -4.53
N MET A 45 5.49 -11.59 -3.91
CA MET A 45 4.30 -12.44 -4.03
C MET A 45 3.71 -12.48 -5.45
N LEU A 46 3.93 -11.43 -6.22
CA LEU A 46 3.37 -11.27 -7.57
C LEU A 46 4.45 -11.27 -8.66
N ASP A 47 5.65 -11.80 -8.35
CA ASP A 47 6.80 -11.95 -9.25
C ASP A 47 7.11 -10.68 -10.06
N GLY A 48 7.19 -9.53 -9.39
CA GLY A 48 7.49 -8.25 -10.03
C GLY A 48 6.45 -7.79 -11.04
N LYS A 49 5.17 -8.16 -10.82
CA LYS A 49 4.07 -7.79 -11.71
C LYS A 49 4.08 -6.31 -12.05
N LYS A 50 4.01 -5.99 -13.34
CA LYS A 50 3.79 -4.63 -13.86
C LYS A 50 2.31 -4.41 -14.15
N ASN A 51 1.90 -3.13 -14.16
CA ASN A 51 0.53 -2.70 -14.45
C ASN A 51 -0.51 -3.37 -13.52
N GLY A 52 -0.15 -3.59 -12.25
CA GLY A 52 -1.07 -4.08 -11.24
C GLY A 52 -2.06 -3.02 -10.77
N VAL A 53 -3.03 -3.45 -9.98
CA VAL A 53 -4.05 -2.57 -9.37
C VAL A 53 -3.99 -2.70 -7.86
N TYR A 54 -3.98 -1.56 -7.16
CA TYR A 54 -3.99 -1.53 -5.70
C TYR A 54 -5.13 -0.68 -5.13
N VAL A 55 -5.47 -0.98 -3.89
CA VAL A 55 -6.26 -0.14 -2.98
C VAL A 55 -5.43 0.05 -1.71
N GLU A 56 -5.20 1.31 -1.32
CA GLU A 56 -4.42 1.70 -0.14
C GLU A 56 -5.32 2.46 0.83
N ILE A 57 -5.46 1.96 2.04
CA ILE A 57 -6.30 2.53 3.08
C ILE A 57 -5.42 2.96 4.24
N GLY A 58 -5.38 4.27 4.53
CA GLY A 58 -4.39 4.91 5.39
C GLY A 58 -3.11 5.20 4.60
N ALA A 59 -3.12 6.27 3.78
CA ALA A 59 -2.02 6.57 2.88
C ALA A 59 -0.88 7.37 3.52
N ASP A 60 -1.19 8.17 4.55
CA ASP A 60 -0.30 9.09 5.25
C ASP A 60 0.61 9.90 4.30
N GLN A 61 1.79 9.42 4.01
CA GLN A 61 2.78 10.12 3.21
C GLN A 61 2.85 9.61 1.77
N PRO A 62 2.95 10.50 0.76
CA PRO A 62 2.92 10.09 -0.64
C PRO A 62 4.14 9.28 -1.08
N ARG A 63 5.22 9.30 -0.31
CA ARG A 63 6.52 8.78 -0.73
C ARG A 63 7.30 8.10 0.38
N VAL A 64 7.58 8.83 1.48
CA VAL A 64 8.29 8.30 2.64
C VAL A 64 7.33 7.38 3.39
N ILE A 65 7.78 6.21 3.78
CA ILE A 65 6.96 5.15 4.41
C ILE A 65 5.75 4.66 3.58
N SER A 66 5.67 5.02 2.29
CA SER A 66 4.55 4.60 1.43
C SER A 66 4.67 3.14 1.00
N ASN A 67 3.59 2.40 1.15
CA ASN A 67 3.50 0.99 0.77
C ASN A 67 3.25 0.78 -0.73
N THR A 68 2.90 1.85 -1.47
CA THR A 68 2.49 1.78 -2.87
C THR A 68 3.31 2.65 -3.81
N TYR A 69 4.20 3.51 -3.30
CA TYR A 69 4.97 4.42 -4.14
C TYR A 69 5.90 3.68 -5.13
N LEU A 70 6.61 2.64 -4.66
CA LEU A 70 7.47 1.82 -5.51
C LEU A 70 6.67 1.13 -6.62
N LEU A 71 5.49 0.60 -6.28
CA LEU A 71 4.60 -0.07 -7.22
C LEU A 71 4.15 0.88 -8.34
N GLU A 72 3.74 2.09 -7.97
CA GLU A 72 3.35 3.12 -8.94
C GLU A 72 4.54 3.58 -9.79
N LYS A 73 5.66 3.90 -9.15
CA LYS A 73 6.79 4.56 -9.78
C LYS A 73 7.57 3.68 -10.75
N GLU A 74 7.82 2.42 -10.37
CA GLU A 74 8.75 1.55 -11.11
C GLU A 74 8.07 0.36 -11.77
N PHE A 75 6.83 0.03 -11.34
CA PHE A 75 6.07 -1.09 -11.88
C PHE A 75 4.76 -0.67 -12.56
N ASP A 76 4.53 0.63 -12.76
CA ASP A 76 3.38 1.20 -13.47
C ASP A 76 2.00 0.78 -12.91
N TRP A 77 1.92 0.56 -11.61
CA TRP A 77 0.65 0.19 -10.99
C TRP A 77 -0.33 1.37 -10.97
N MET A 78 -1.60 1.06 -11.15
CA MET A 78 -2.71 1.99 -10.93
C MET A 78 -3.41 1.67 -9.62
N GLY A 79 -4.05 2.67 -9.03
CA GLY A 79 -4.77 2.43 -7.79
C GLY A 79 -5.49 3.65 -7.24
N VAL A 80 -5.95 3.50 -6.03
CA VAL A 80 -6.56 4.56 -5.24
C VAL A 80 -6.07 4.43 -3.81
N SER A 81 -5.80 5.58 -3.20
CA SER A 81 -5.44 5.68 -1.80
C SER A 81 -6.52 6.46 -1.04
N PHE A 82 -6.66 6.20 0.25
CA PHE A 82 -7.59 6.87 1.14
C PHE A 82 -6.82 7.43 2.35
N GLU A 83 -7.15 8.66 2.70
CA GLU A 83 -6.59 9.36 3.85
C GLU A 83 -7.66 10.31 4.41
N LEU A 84 -7.74 10.44 5.73
CA LEU A 84 -8.72 11.31 6.39
C LEU A 84 -8.27 12.76 6.43
N ASP A 85 -6.96 13.00 6.55
CA ASP A 85 -6.37 14.33 6.64
C ASP A 85 -6.32 15.01 5.27
N GLY A 86 -7.12 16.06 5.09
CA GLY A 86 -7.21 16.81 3.83
C GLY A 86 -5.91 17.48 3.39
N ASP A 87 -5.04 17.90 4.32
CA ASP A 87 -3.75 18.51 4.00
C ASP A 87 -2.77 17.45 3.47
N LYS A 88 -2.77 16.27 4.09
CA LYS A 88 -2.02 15.11 3.59
C LYS A 88 -2.50 14.69 2.21
N VAL A 89 -3.82 14.59 1.99
CA VAL A 89 -4.42 14.28 0.68
C VAL A 89 -4.00 15.30 -0.38
N SER A 90 -4.09 16.58 -0.05
CA SER A 90 -3.71 17.66 -0.96
C SER A 90 -2.23 17.54 -1.36
N TYR A 91 -1.35 17.32 -0.40
CA TYR A 91 0.07 17.10 -0.65
C TYR A 91 0.31 15.81 -1.46
N TYR A 92 -0.33 14.69 -1.09
CA TYR A 92 -0.23 13.41 -1.81
C TYR A 92 -0.53 13.58 -3.30
N ASN A 93 -1.63 14.25 -3.63
CA ASN A 93 -2.08 14.44 -5.01
C ASN A 93 -1.18 15.39 -5.83
N THR A 94 -0.24 16.12 -5.20
CA THR A 94 0.80 16.86 -5.94
C THR A 94 2.00 16.01 -6.34
N ILE A 95 2.20 14.87 -5.66
CA ILE A 95 3.38 14.00 -5.82
C ILE A 95 3.07 12.75 -6.63
N ARG A 96 1.88 12.19 -6.43
CA ARG A 96 1.48 10.89 -6.98
C ARG A 96 0.62 11.05 -8.23
N ARG A 97 0.78 10.12 -9.16
CA ARG A 97 -0.10 9.99 -10.35
C ARG A 97 -1.47 9.44 -9.98
N ASN A 98 -1.49 8.45 -9.09
CA ASN A 98 -2.71 7.84 -8.60
C ASN A 98 -3.35 8.72 -7.53
N GLN A 99 -4.67 8.81 -7.56
CA GLN A 99 -5.44 9.68 -6.68
C GLN A 99 -5.47 9.17 -5.24
N CYS A 100 -5.28 10.08 -4.29
CA CYS A 100 -5.72 9.90 -2.91
C CYS A 100 -7.06 10.62 -2.71
N ILE A 101 -8.02 9.93 -2.09
CA ILE A 101 -9.36 10.43 -1.77
C ILE A 101 -9.38 10.82 -0.28
N CYS A 102 -9.80 12.06 0.00
CA CYS A 102 -10.06 12.50 1.37
C CYS A 102 -11.40 11.93 1.83
N ALA A 103 -11.36 10.89 2.63
CA ALA A 103 -12.56 10.24 3.12
C ALA A 103 -12.30 9.42 4.39
N ASP A 104 -13.34 9.27 5.21
CA ASP A 104 -13.37 8.28 6.27
C ASP A 104 -13.51 6.89 5.64
N ALA A 105 -12.44 6.13 5.69
CA ALA A 105 -12.35 4.79 5.11
C ALA A 105 -13.29 3.78 5.79
N THR A 106 -13.73 4.06 7.01
CA THR A 106 -14.66 3.19 7.76
C THR A 106 -16.12 3.36 7.33
N GLU A 107 -16.43 4.43 6.58
CA GLU A 107 -17.78 4.74 6.11
C GLU A 107 -17.89 4.82 4.57
N PHE A 108 -16.79 4.62 3.85
CA PHE A 108 -16.72 4.81 2.40
C PHE A 108 -17.44 3.69 1.62
N ASP A 109 -18.10 4.04 0.51
CA ASP A 109 -18.71 3.08 -0.43
C ASP A 109 -17.70 2.59 -1.48
N TYR A 110 -16.90 1.61 -1.10
CA TYR A 110 -15.87 1.02 -1.97
C TYR A 110 -16.48 0.35 -3.20
N LYS A 111 -17.65 -0.30 -3.05
CA LYS A 111 -18.28 -1.00 -4.16
C LYS A 111 -18.67 -0.03 -5.27
N PHE A 112 -19.29 1.08 -4.92
CA PHE A 112 -19.62 2.13 -5.89
C PHE A 112 -18.37 2.62 -6.65
N LEU A 113 -17.29 2.92 -5.91
CA LEU A 113 -16.06 3.38 -6.53
C LEU A 113 -15.44 2.34 -7.47
N PHE A 114 -15.36 1.09 -7.06
CA PHE A 114 -14.74 0.02 -7.85
C PHE A 114 -15.55 -0.27 -9.10
N ASP A 115 -16.89 -0.30 -9.01
CA ASP A 115 -17.78 -0.46 -10.14
C ASP A 115 -17.66 0.75 -11.10
N GLN A 116 -17.65 1.99 -10.59
CA GLN A 116 -17.52 3.21 -11.39
C GLN A 116 -16.19 3.27 -12.15
N ARG A 117 -15.12 2.83 -11.55
CA ARG A 117 -13.77 2.83 -12.16
C ARG A 117 -13.49 1.57 -12.97
N ASN A 118 -14.44 0.66 -13.08
CA ASN A 118 -14.28 -0.64 -13.75
C ASN A 118 -13.05 -1.41 -13.23
N TYR A 119 -12.88 -1.46 -11.91
CA TYR A 119 -11.80 -2.24 -11.31
C TYR A 119 -11.97 -3.73 -11.66
N PRO A 120 -10.87 -4.46 -11.86
CA PRO A 120 -10.94 -5.90 -12.07
C PRO A 120 -11.53 -6.58 -10.83
N LYS A 121 -12.31 -7.64 -11.02
CA LYS A 121 -12.86 -8.39 -9.88
C LYS A 121 -11.77 -9.07 -9.02
N GLN A 122 -10.59 -9.28 -9.57
CA GLN A 122 -9.37 -9.66 -8.88
C GLN A 122 -8.42 -8.44 -8.86
N ILE A 123 -8.36 -7.75 -7.73
CA ILE A 123 -7.42 -6.65 -7.46
C ILE A 123 -6.11 -7.25 -6.94
N ASP A 124 -4.99 -6.69 -7.32
CA ASP A 124 -3.69 -7.29 -7.01
C ASP A 124 -3.25 -7.07 -5.55
N TYR A 125 -3.49 -5.88 -5.02
CA TYR A 125 -3.02 -5.53 -3.68
C TYR A 125 -4.04 -4.70 -2.91
N LEU A 126 -4.22 -5.06 -1.65
CA LEU A 126 -4.91 -4.28 -0.63
C LEU A 126 -3.93 -3.97 0.51
N GLN A 127 -3.75 -2.69 0.80
CA GLN A 127 -3.03 -2.21 1.97
C GLN A 127 -4.04 -1.62 2.95
N LEU A 128 -3.94 -2.02 4.22
CA LEU A 128 -4.80 -1.58 5.32
C LEU A 128 -3.92 -1.19 6.51
N ASP A 129 -3.94 0.10 6.86
CA ASP A 129 -3.10 0.67 7.90
C ASP A 129 -3.70 2.01 8.34
N ILE A 130 -4.60 1.96 9.31
CA ILE A 130 -5.26 3.13 9.89
C ILE A 130 -5.00 3.15 11.39
N ASP A 131 -4.54 4.27 11.88
CA ASP A 131 -4.47 4.54 13.31
C ASP A 131 -5.79 5.14 13.83
N PRO A 132 -6.38 4.59 14.91
CA PRO A 132 -6.01 3.36 15.61
C PRO A 132 -6.44 2.07 14.89
N ALA A 133 -5.89 0.91 15.28
CA ALA A 133 -6.11 -0.40 14.64
C ALA A 133 -7.58 -0.83 14.50
N GLU A 134 -8.47 -0.35 15.36
CA GLU A 134 -9.92 -0.59 15.24
C GLU A 134 -10.46 -0.01 13.94
N GLY A 135 -9.90 1.11 13.47
CA GLY A 135 -10.23 1.72 12.17
C GLY A 135 -9.87 0.80 11.01
N THR A 136 -8.70 0.14 11.09
CA THR A 136 -8.25 -0.84 10.08
C THR A 136 -9.25 -1.99 9.93
N LEU A 137 -9.72 -2.57 11.05
CA LEU A 137 -10.72 -3.64 11.03
C LEU A 137 -12.08 -3.14 10.52
N ALA A 138 -12.49 -1.93 10.90
CA ALA A 138 -13.74 -1.33 10.45
C ALA A 138 -13.73 -1.11 8.93
N ALA A 139 -12.64 -0.56 8.37
CA ALA A 139 -12.48 -0.37 6.94
C ALA A 139 -12.47 -1.71 6.17
N LEU A 140 -11.77 -2.73 6.70
CA LEU A 140 -11.79 -4.08 6.10
C LEU A 140 -13.22 -4.64 5.97
N LYS A 141 -14.07 -4.44 6.99
CA LYS A 141 -15.47 -4.91 6.98
C LYS A 141 -16.36 -4.16 5.99
N LYS A 142 -15.96 -2.97 5.53
CA LYS A 142 -16.69 -2.19 4.53
C LYS A 142 -16.34 -2.61 3.09
N LEU A 143 -15.25 -3.31 2.89
CA LEU A 143 -14.84 -3.75 1.57
C LEU A 143 -15.83 -4.77 0.99
N PRO A 144 -16.15 -4.68 -0.32
CA PRO A 144 -17.11 -5.56 -0.98
C PRO A 144 -16.47 -6.92 -1.32
N LEU A 145 -16.09 -7.70 -0.31
CA LEU A 145 -15.34 -8.96 -0.45
C LEU A 145 -16.13 -10.09 -1.12
N ASP A 146 -17.46 -9.95 -1.23
CA ASP A 146 -18.31 -10.88 -2.00
C ASP A 146 -18.19 -10.64 -3.50
N ASP A 147 -17.95 -9.39 -3.91
CA ASP A 147 -17.90 -8.96 -5.31
C ASP A 147 -16.46 -8.86 -5.85
N TYR A 148 -15.49 -8.60 -4.97
CA TYR A 148 -14.08 -8.35 -5.32
C TYR A 148 -13.14 -9.22 -4.48
N ARG A 149 -12.03 -9.63 -5.08
CA ARG A 149 -10.98 -10.41 -4.43
C ARG A 149 -9.67 -9.64 -4.48
N PHE A 150 -8.78 -9.92 -3.52
CA PHE A 150 -7.43 -9.35 -3.48
C PHE A 150 -6.40 -10.47 -3.53
N SER A 151 -5.38 -10.34 -4.37
CA SER A 151 -4.32 -11.35 -4.51
C SER A 151 -3.35 -11.32 -3.32
N THR A 152 -3.06 -10.13 -2.84
CA THR A 152 -2.14 -9.89 -1.71
C THR A 152 -2.74 -8.84 -0.79
N ILE A 153 -2.62 -9.04 0.51
CA ILE A 153 -3.12 -8.12 1.53
C ILE A 153 -2.01 -7.88 2.55
N THR A 154 -1.76 -6.63 2.91
CA THR A 154 -1.04 -6.26 4.12
C THR A 154 -1.99 -5.57 5.08
N TYR A 155 -1.91 -5.95 6.35
CA TYR A 155 -2.82 -5.50 7.40
C TYR A 155 -2.01 -5.12 8.64
N GLU A 156 -2.12 -3.86 9.08
CA GLU A 156 -1.51 -3.38 10.32
C GLU A 156 -2.36 -3.75 11.52
N THR A 157 -1.74 -4.32 12.55
CA THR A 157 -2.44 -4.81 13.75
C THR A 157 -2.14 -4.01 15.02
N ASP A 158 -1.11 -3.16 15.00
CA ASP A 158 -0.60 -2.40 16.17
C ASP A 158 -0.30 -3.26 17.43
N VAL A 159 -0.15 -4.55 17.26
CA VAL A 159 0.09 -5.49 18.38
C VAL A 159 1.33 -5.07 19.17
N TYR A 160 2.34 -4.55 18.50
CA TYR A 160 3.58 -4.06 19.12
C TYR A 160 3.37 -2.82 20.01
N SER A 161 2.34 -2.02 19.77
CA SER A 161 2.01 -0.82 20.55
C SER A 161 1.05 -1.11 21.68
N SER A 162 0.12 -2.05 21.49
CA SER A 162 -0.94 -2.37 22.44
C SER A 162 -0.50 -3.31 23.57
N GLY A 163 0.64 -4.00 23.43
CA GLY A 163 1.11 -4.99 24.40
C GLY A 163 0.16 -6.18 24.59
N ALA A 164 -0.72 -6.41 23.62
CA ALA A 164 -1.65 -7.53 23.68
C ALA A 164 -0.87 -8.85 23.50
N ASP A 165 -0.91 -9.69 24.48
CA ASP A 165 -0.51 -11.09 24.35
C ASP A 165 -1.47 -11.77 23.36
N ILE A 166 -0.91 -12.32 22.27
CA ILE A 166 -1.64 -13.08 21.26
C ILE A 166 -1.81 -14.51 21.74
#